data_d99b4f3ade643dcc3248bc967cc61d5d
#
_entry.id   d99b4f3ade643dcc3248bc967cc61d5d
#
_cell.length_a   1.000
_cell.length_b   1.000
_cell.length_c   1.000
_cell.angle_alpha   90.00
_cell.angle_beta   90.00
_cell.angle_gamma   90.00
#
_symmetry.space_group_name_H-M   'P 1'
#
loop_
_entity.id
_entity.type
_entity.pdbx_description
1 polymer ?
#
loop_
_entity_poly.entity_id
_entity_poly.type
_entity_poly.pdbx_seq_one_letter_code
_entity_poly.pdbx_strand_id
1 'polypeptide(L)'
;MTTSIEPAHVLAGRYALEEELGRSRTGMVWRSQDPLLQRSVAVKLIHPRLAEDPGFAQALAREARRVAGLSERGIACLLDTGEQDGVIYHVREYAPGSSLRDRLDSSGPATPSEAVRIGVAALHALAEAHDRGVLHLALDLDDVIVGDDDRVCLIDFGIGAAVASSRPGEATTLLGDEHLAPEQTAGAGSDARTDVYAVASLLFELLTGEPPRGRTCARTVRPYLPRALDRTLARALDPDPDRRFPDARAFANALASSVETEPVDASDDGRATSLFTWIGVPLVVAGLAITAIALGLWMGKLEVGGPLGIRAAPDEPAPVETPPVLIRPVSVGAIDPYADGDEHSSNASLADDGDLETAWRSENYFDGELGKPGFGLLLDLGERHEVLGLRLWTPHPGFQFRLAVGDDPDALVGEVGAEVTSTSLSRVSLRGAGRYVLVWITSVVPVDDGIRAEVAEVRLVVRNTDAEAVGA
;
A
#
# COMPACT_ATOMS: atom_id res chain seq x y z
N MET A 1 -12.01 19.22 20.73
CA MET A 1 -10.97 20.22 20.38
C MET A 1 -9.84 19.47 19.72
N THR A 2 -9.81 19.47 18.42
CA THR A 2 -8.76 18.81 17.62
C THR A 2 -7.49 19.64 17.76
N THR A 3 -6.54 19.15 18.53
CA THR A 3 -5.24 19.82 18.63
C THR A 3 -4.52 19.60 17.31
N SER A 4 -4.52 20.60 16.45
CA SER A 4 -3.64 20.61 15.27
C SER A 4 -2.21 20.57 15.77
N ILE A 5 -1.55 19.43 15.64
CA ILE A 5 -0.14 19.29 15.99
C ILE A 5 0.64 19.84 14.80
N GLU A 6 1.23 21.01 15.01
CA GLU A 6 2.06 21.69 14.00
C GLU A 6 3.48 21.10 13.97
N PRO A 7 4.17 21.15 12.79
CA PRO A 7 5.60 20.89 12.73
C PRO A 7 6.37 21.71 13.77
N ALA A 8 7.38 21.12 14.39
CA ALA A 8 8.16 21.65 15.51
C ALA A 8 7.50 21.49 16.90
N HIS A 9 6.35 20.80 17.06
CA HIS A 9 5.86 20.41 18.37
C HIS A 9 6.83 19.41 19.04
N VAL A 10 7.14 19.62 20.30
CA VAL A 10 8.07 18.76 21.07
C VAL A 10 7.28 17.92 22.06
N LEU A 11 7.21 16.62 21.83
CA LEU A 11 6.59 15.67 22.75
C LEU A 11 7.55 15.27 23.88
N ALA A 12 7.01 15.20 25.09
CA ALA A 12 7.74 14.85 26.32
C ALA A 12 9.00 15.71 26.56
N GLY A 13 9.07 16.92 25.98
CA GLY A 13 10.27 17.76 26.02
C GLY A 13 11.49 17.13 25.32
N ARG A 14 11.29 16.09 24.51
CA ARG A 14 12.37 15.29 23.91
C ARG A 14 12.20 15.07 22.40
N TYR A 15 11.05 14.69 21.94
CA TYR A 15 10.85 14.28 20.54
C TYR A 15 10.31 15.45 19.74
N ALA A 16 11.14 16.07 18.90
CA ALA A 16 10.75 17.14 18.01
C ALA A 16 10.13 16.53 16.73
N LEU A 17 8.84 16.78 16.48
CA LEU A 17 8.14 16.31 15.29
C LEU A 17 8.59 17.12 14.07
N GLU A 18 9.19 16.49 13.06
CA GLU A 18 9.80 17.16 11.90
C GLU A 18 8.97 17.00 10.64
N GLU A 19 8.60 15.77 10.31
CA GLU A 19 7.97 15.42 9.05
C GLU A 19 6.88 14.36 9.28
N GLU A 20 5.70 14.58 8.73
CA GLU A 20 4.63 13.60 8.75
C GLU A 20 4.95 12.49 7.74
N LEU A 21 5.11 11.26 8.22
CA LEU A 21 5.39 10.08 7.40
C LEU A 21 4.13 9.42 6.87
N GLY A 22 2.99 9.58 7.56
CA GLY A 22 1.73 9.00 7.12
C GLY A 22 0.64 9.03 8.18
N ARG A 23 -0.56 8.69 7.75
CA ARG A 23 -1.76 8.58 8.60
C ARG A 23 -2.44 7.25 8.36
N SER A 24 -3.01 6.71 9.42
CA SER A 24 -3.81 5.49 9.40
C SER A 24 -5.03 5.63 10.32
N ARG A 25 -5.92 4.66 10.30
CA ARG A 25 -7.07 4.59 11.24
C ARG A 25 -6.64 4.59 12.71
N THR A 26 -5.44 4.15 13.02
CA THR A 26 -4.93 4.08 14.39
C THR A 26 -4.15 5.31 14.82
N GLY A 27 -3.83 6.23 13.92
CA GLY A 27 -3.13 7.47 14.24
C GLY A 27 -2.24 8.03 13.14
N MET A 28 -1.47 9.07 13.48
CA MET A 28 -0.49 9.72 12.62
C MET A 28 0.92 9.32 13.01
N VAL A 29 1.79 9.16 12.01
CA VAL A 29 3.22 8.85 12.22
C VAL A 29 4.08 10.02 11.76
N TRP A 30 4.98 10.44 12.63
CA TRP A 30 5.93 11.52 12.37
C TRP A 30 7.36 11.02 12.42
N ARG A 31 8.22 11.51 11.54
CA ARG A 31 9.66 11.46 11.76
C ARG A 31 10.01 12.50 12.81
N SER A 32 10.86 12.10 13.74
CA SER A 32 11.29 12.95 14.84
C SER A 32 12.78 12.72 15.12
N GLN A 33 13.40 13.73 15.72
CA GLN A 33 14.73 13.57 16.29
C GLN A 33 14.64 13.32 17.79
N ASP A 34 15.43 12.36 18.25
CA ASP A 34 15.75 12.18 19.67
C ASP A 34 17.11 12.87 19.95
N PRO A 35 17.09 14.10 20.47
CA PRO A 35 18.33 14.85 20.67
C PRO A 35 19.24 14.25 21.77
N LEU A 36 18.67 13.46 22.67
CA LEU A 36 19.42 12.81 23.74
C LEU A 36 20.29 11.68 23.21
N LEU A 37 19.76 10.88 22.27
CA LEU A 37 20.46 9.74 21.67
C LEU A 37 20.97 10.04 20.25
N GLN A 38 20.77 11.27 19.76
CA GLN A 38 21.19 11.74 18.44
C GLN A 38 20.80 10.78 17.32
N ARG A 39 19.52 10.36 17.29
CA ARG A 39 18.98 9.46 16.28
C ARG A 39 17.60 9.87 15.81
N SER A 40 17.28 9.53 14.57
CA SER A 40 15.92 9.62 14.06
C SER A 40 15.05 8.52 14.66
N VAL A 41 13.84 8.87 15.01
CA VAL A 41 12.80 7.97 15.53
C VAL A 41 11.49 8.21 14.78
N ALA A 42 10.60 7.23 14.77
CA ALA A 42 9.23 7.41 14.32
C ALA A 42 8.30 7.53 15.52
N VAL A 43 7.49 8.57 15.55
CA VAL A 43 6.51 8.84 16.62
C VAL A 43 5.12 8.66 16.06
N LYS A 44 4.39 7.66 16.56
CA LYS A 44 2.98 7.46 16.24
C LYS A 44 2.13 8.11 17.30
N LEU A 45 1.29 9.06 16.90
CA LEU A 45 0.27 9.70 17.71
C LEU A 45 -1.01 8.89 17.54
N ILE A 46 -1.51 8.33 18.63
CA ILE A 46 -2.71 7.47 18.61
C ILE A 46 -3.94 8.34 18.39
N HIS A 47 -4.81 7.88 17.50
CA HIS A 47 -6.04 8.59 17.16
C HIS A 47 -6.92 8.80 18.40
N PRO A 48 -7.52 9.99 18.61
CA PRO A 48 -8.36 10.31 19.79
C PRO A 48 -9.44 9.29 20.09
N ARG A 49 -10.13 8.75 19.07
CA ARG A 49 -11.14 7.68 19.23
C ARG A 49 -10.65 6.46 20.01
N LEU A 50 -9.36 6.13 19.87
CA LEU A 50 -8.73 5.04 20.59
C LEU A 50 -8.19 5.53 21.94
N ALA A 51 -7.55 6.71 21.96
CA ALA A 51 -6.91 7.28 23.14
C ALA A 51 -7.89 7.63 24.26
N GLU A 52 -9.10 8.10 23.93
CA GLU A 52 -10.13 8.47 24.88
C GLU A 52 -10.76 7.27 25.63
N ASP A 53 -10.58 6.06 25.12
CA ASP A 53 -11.01 4.84 25.81
C ASP A 53 -9.99 4.39 26.87
N PRO A 54 -10.31 4.48 28.18
CA PRO A 54 -9.38 4.04 29.22
C PRO A 54 -9.03 2.55 29.15
N GLY A 55 -9.93 1.72 28.62
CA GLY A 55 -9.70 0.29 28.40
C GLY A 55 -8.62 0.06 27.35
N PHE A 56 -8.70 0.78 26.25
CA PHE A 56 -7.69 0.74 25.20
C PHE A 56 -6.34 1.29 25.70
N ALA A 57 -6.32 2.45 26.35
CA ALA A 57 -5.09 3.04 26.87
C ALA A 57 -4.35 2.09 27.82
N GLN A 58 -5.08 1.42 28.73
CA GLN A 58 -4.49 0.41 29.62
C GLN A 58 -4.00 -0.84 28.85
N ALA A 59 -4.76 -1.29 27.87
CA ALA A 59 -4.37 -2.42 27.03
C ALA A 59 -3.09 -2.10 26.24
N LEU A 60 -3.04 -0.93 25.63
CA LEU A 60 -1.88 -0.46 24.87
C LEU A 60 -0.63 -0.36 25.74
N ALA A 61 -0.76 0.18 26.96
CA ALA A 61 0.35 0.25 27.92
C ALA A 61 0.83 -1.15 28.38
N ARG A 62 -0.05 -2.16 28.44
CA ARG A 62 0.35 -3.55 28.71
C ARG A 62 1.09 -4.16 27.54
N GLU A 63 0.57 -3.98 26.33
CA GLU A 63 1.18 -4.52 25.10
C GLU A 63 2.53 -3.83 24.82
N ALA A 64 2.65 -2.52 25.04
CA ALA A 64 3.91 -1.80 24.93
C ALA A 64 5.04 -2.44 25.75
N ARG A 65 4.75 -2.92 26.98
CA ARG A 65 5.77 -3.62 27.81
C ARG A 65 6.19 -4.96 27.23
N ARG A 66 5.31 -5.68 26.52
CA ARG A 66 5.62 -6.94 25.84
C ARG A 66 6.45 -6.67 24.59
N VAL A 67 6.04 -5.67 23.81
CA VAL A 67 6.72 -5.25 22.57
C VAL A 67 8.11 -4.69 22.84
N ALA A 68 8.32 -3.95 23.96
CA ALA A 68 9.61 -3.39 24.34
C ALA A 68 10.73 -4.46 24.51
N GLY A 69 10.36 -5.73 24.70
CA GLY A 69 11.29 -6.85 24.73
C GLY A 69 11.70 -7.38 23.35
N LEU A 70 11.06 -6.91 22.27
CA LEU A 70 11.38 -7.31 20.90
C LEU A 70 12.55 -6.45 20.41
N SER A 71 13.68 -7.08 20.12
CA SER A 71 14.88 -6.43 19.56
C SER A 71 15.42 -7.21 18.35
N GLU A 72 14.53 -7.82 17.62
CA GLU A 72 14.86 -8.74 16.53
C GLU A 72 15.03 -8.00 15.21
N ARG A 73 15.91 -8.54 14.36
CA ARG A 73 16.03 -8.06 12.99
C ARG A 73 14.69 -8.22 12.27
N GLY A 74 14.23 -7.17 11.61
CA GLY A 74 12.95 -7.17 10.91
C GLY A 74 11.76 -6.68 11.77
N ILE A 75 12.01 -6.18 12.99
CA ILE A 75 11.02 -5.51 13.83
C ILE A 75 11.57 -4.15 14.26
N ALA A 76 10.82 -3.07 14.04
CA ALA A 76 11.17 -1.76 14.59
C ALA A 76 10.89 -1.75 16.10
N CYS A 77 11.98 -1.67 16.90
CA CYS A 77 11.88 -1.69 18.35
C CYS A 77 11.03 -0.54 18.88
N LEU A 78 10.13 -0.82 19.82
CA LEU A 78 9.45 0.21 20.60
C LEU A 78 10.45 0.79 21.61
N LEU A 79 10.69 2.09 21.56
CA LEU A 79 11.72 2.80 22.34
C LEU A 79 11.12 3.52 23.53
N ASP A 80 9.91 4.08 23.37
CA ASP A 80 9.22 4.85 24.40
C ASP A 80 7.70 4.86 24.14
N THR A 81 6.94 5.14 25.16
CA THR A 81 5.48 5.36 25.07
C THR A 81 5.07 6.30 26.18
N GLY A 82 4.12 7.17 25.90
CA GLY A 82 3.63 8.13 26.89
C GLY A 82 2.32 8.77 26.49
N GLU A 83 1.91 9.71 27.35
CA GLU A 83 0.75 10.55 27.14
C GLU A 83 1.14 11.98 27.45
N GLN A 84 0.75 12.93 26.61
CA GLN A 84 0.90 14.36 26.83
C GLN A 84 -0.34 15.08 26.30
N ASP A 85 -0.94 15.91 27.15
CA ASP A 85 -2.13 16.72 26.81
C ASP A 85 -3.31 15.87 26.26
N GLY A 86 -3.48 14.63 26.75
CA GLY A 86 -4.49 13.69 26.29
C GLY A 86 -4.13 12.94 24.99
N VAL A 87 -2.96 13.18 24.41
CA VAL A 87 -2.46 12.48 23.24
C VAL A 87 -1.55 11.35 23.68
N ILE A 88 -1.94 10.11 23.40
CA ILE A 88 -1.08 8.94 23.60
C ILE A 88 -0.13 8.82 22.40
N TYR A 89 1.14 8.53 22.67
CA TYR A 89 2.14 8.36 21.63
C TYR A 89 3.01 7.14 21.86
N HIS A 90 3.45 6.53 20.74
CA HIS A 90 4.49 5.50 20.69
C HIS A 90 5.70 6.01 19.93
N VAL A 91 6.90 5.81 20.48
CA VAL A 91 8.17 6.11 19.83
C VAL A 91 8.84 4.80 19.48
N ARG A 92 9.17 4.59 18.21
CA ARG A 92 9.86 3.41 17.72
C ARG A 92 11.08 3.77 16.89
N GLU A 93 11.91 2.79 16.62
CA GLU A 93 12.99 2.97 15.65
C GLU A 93 12.44 3.47 14.32
N TYR A 94 13.12 4.44 13.73
CA TYR A 94 12.84 4.85 12.36
C TYR A 94 13.38 3.79 11.41
N ALA A 95 12.49 3.17 10.64
CA ALA A 95 12.84 2.23 9.58
C ALA A 95 12.91 3.00 8.25
N PRO A 96 14.11 3.27 7.71
CA PRO A 96 14.23 3.94 6.43
C PRO A 96 13.74 3.01 5.30
N GLY A 97 13.02 3.56 4.34
CA GLY A 97 12.46 2.80 3.22
C GLY A 97 11.03 3.23 2.89
N SER A 98 10.39 2.47 2.02
CA SER A 98 9.00 2.67 1.60
C SER A 98 8.11 1.56 2.17
N SER A 99 6.88 1.88 2.53
CA SER A 99 5.90 0.86 2.88
C SER A 99 5.55 -0.02 1.67
N LEU A 100 5.04 -1.23 1.90
CA LEU A 100 4.52 -2.05 0.79
C LEU A 100 3.37 -1.35 0.07
N ARG A 101 2.62 -0.53 0.77
CA ARG A 101 1.58 0.30 0.20
C ARG A 101 2.15 1.30 -0.80
N ASP A 102 3.17 2.05 -0.41
CA ASP A 102 3.82 3.02 -1.29
C ASP A 102 4.43 2.35 -2.52
N ARG A 103 5.03 1.16 -2.33
CA ARG A 103 5.59 0.37 -3.45
C ARG A 103 4.50 -0.12 -4.40
N LEU A 104 3.39 -0.64 -3.87
CA LEU A 104 2.27 -1.09 -4.68
C LEU A 104 1.65 0.07 -5.46
N ASP A 105 1.47 1.21 -4.81
CA ASP A 105 0.88 2.42 -5.41
C ASP A 105 1.79 3.03 -6.49
N SER A 106 3.11 2.99 -6.30
CA SER A 106 4.07 3.57 -7.25
C SER A 106 4.49 2.65 -8.39
N SER A 107 4.64 1.36 -8.10
CA SER A 107 5.25 0.39 -9.03
C SER A 107 4.25 -0.67 -9.53
N GLY A 108 3.04 -0.71 -8.95
CA GLY A 108 2.06 -1.76 -9.23
C GLY A 108 2.39 -3.09 -8.56
N PRO A 109 1.68 -4.17 -8.96
CA PRO A 109 1.84 -5.48 -8.34
C PRO A 109 3.25 -6.04 -8.47
N ALA A 110 3.76 -6.58 -7.36
CA ALA A 110 5.09 -7.17 -7.27
C ALA A 110 5.25 -8.44 -8.13
N THR A 111 6.49 -8.79 -8.42
CA THR A 111 6.82 -10.09 -8.99
C THR A 111 6.63 -11.21 -7.96
N PRO A 112 6.36 -12.47 -8.39
CA PRO A 112 6.26 -13.59 -7.46
C PRO A 112 7.49 -13.76 -6.57
N SER A 113 8.68 -13.60 -7.12
CA SER A 113 9.94 -13.73 -6.38
C SER A 113 10.11 -12.63 -5.33
N GLU A 114 9.73 -11.40 -5.65
CA GLU A 114 9.77 -10.27 -4.72
C GLU A 114 8.76 -10.46 -3.58
N ALA A 115 7.51 -10.80 -3.90
CA ALA A 115 6.46 -11.05 -2.91
C ALA A 115 6.86 -12.18 -1.96
N VAL A 116 7.43 -13.28 -2.48
CA VAL A 116 7.91 -14.40 -1.65
C VAL A 116 9.07 -13.97 -0.76
N ARG A 117 10.06 -13.23 -1.27
CA ARG A 117 11.18 -12.71 -0.47
C ARG A 117 10.68 -11.84 0.70
N ILE A 118 9.76 -10.92 0.42
CA ILE A 118 9.18 -10.02 1.42
C ILE A 118 8.36 -10.83 2.44
N GLY A 119 7.50 -11.73 1.96
CA GLY A 119 6.65 -12.55 2.82
C GLY A 119 7.45 -13.46 3.75
N VAL A 120 8.50 -14.10 3.26
CA VAL A 120 9.39 -14.94 4.09
C VAL A 120 10.07 -14.11 5.17
N ALA A 121 10.57 -12.92 4.84
CA ALA A 121 11.21 -12.05 5.82
C ALA A 121 10.21 -11.55 6.89
N ALA A 122 8.99 -11.14 6.50
CA ALA A 122 7.93 -10.74 7.42
C ALA A 122 7.50 -11.89 8.34
N LEU A 123 7.34 -13.10 7.79
CA LEU A 123 6.98 -14.29 8.56
C LEU A 123 8.05 -14.71 9.56
N HIS A 124 9.34 -14.54 9.23
CA HIS A 124 10.41 -14.77 10.19
C HIS A 124 10.36 -13.76 11.34
N ALA A 125 10.14 -12.48 11.06
CA ALA A 125 9.97 -11.46 12.09
C ALA A 125 8.77 -11.75 13.01
N LEU A 126 7.63 -12.13 12.44
CA LEU A 126 6.45 -12.56 13.20
C LEU A 126 6.73 -13.80 14.06
N ALA A 127 7.43 -14.80 13.52
CA ALA A 127 7.77 -16.00 14.27
C ALA A 127 8.58 -15.68 15.54
N GLU A 128 9.54 -14.75 15.45
CA GLU A 128 10.32 -14.32 16.62
C GLU A 128 9.46 -13.55 17.65
N ALA A 129 8.47 -12.75 17.18
CA ALA A 129 7.50 -12.10 18.07
C ALA A 129 6.58 -13.14 18.74
N HIS A 130 6.07 -14.11 17.97
CA HIS A 130 5.20 -15.18 18.47
C HIS A 130 5.87 -16.04 19.54
N ASP A 131 7.17 -16.36 19.40
CA ASP A 131 7.93 -17.08 20.41
C ASP A 131 7.98 -16.35 21.76
N ARG A 132 7.80 -15.04 21.76
CA ARG A 132 7.71 -14.21 22.97
C ARG A 132 6.28 -13.91 23.39
N GLY A 133 5.30 -14.56 22.75
CA GLY A 133 3.87 -14.38 23.02
C GLY A 133 3.33 -13.01 22.57
N VAL A 134 3.98 -12.37 21.61
CA VAL A 134 3.52 -11.10 21.01
C VAL A 134 2.92 -11.38 19.64
N LEU A 135 1.65 -11.00 19.45
CA LEU A 135 0.91 -11.06 18.20
C LEU A 135 0.81 -9.64 17.61
N HIS A 136 0.74 -9.53 16.29
CA HIS A 136 0.55 -8.23 15.62
C HIS A 136 -0.92 -7.82 15.58
N LEU A 137 -1.78 -8.67 15.04
CA LEU A 137 -3.25 -8.59 14.97
C LEU A 137 -3.84 -7.39 14.19
N ALA A 138 -3.01 -6.55 13.59
CA ALA A 138 -3.46 -5.42 12.79
C ALA A 138 -2.50 -5.15 11.62
N LEU A 139 -1.87 -6.20 11.07
CA LEU A 139 -0.87 -6.05 10.03
C LEU A 139 -1.51 -5.58 8.72
N ASP A 140 -1.02 -4.44 8.20
CA ASP A 140 -1.40 -3.84 6.93
C ASP A 140 -0.16 -3.63 6.04
N LEU A 141 -0.34 -3.31 4.76
CA LEU A 141 0.76 -2.99 3.84
C LEU A 141 1.57 -1.77 4.30
N ASP A 142 0.95 -0.84 5.04
CA ASP A 142 1.64 0.30 5.64
C ASP A 142 2.56 -0.10 6.80
N ASP A 143 2.36 -1.28 7.40
CA ASP A 143 3.14 -1.77 8.54
C ASP A 143 4.37 -2.60 8.12
N VAL A 144 4.59 -2.78 6.83
CA VAL A 144 5.73 -3.50 6.27
C VAL A 144 6.61 -2.54 5.49
N ILE A 145 7.73 -2.12 6.08
CA ILE A 145 8.69 -1.23 5.44
C ILE A 145 9.78 -2.05 4.74
N VAL A 146 10.08 -1.69 3.50
CA VAL A 146 11.18 -2.28 2.74
C VAL A 146 12.22 -1.20 2.45
N GLY A 147 13.40 -1.37 3.02
CA GLY A 147 14.55 -0.48 2.84
C GLY A 147 15.19 -0.58 1.45
N ASP A 148 16.07 0.36 1.14
CA ASP A 148 16.84 0.37 -0.11
C ASP A 148 17.82 -0.82 -0.18
N ASP A 149 18.17 -1.41 0.96
CA ASP A 149 18.98 -2.62 1.09
C ASP A 149 18.15 -3.91 1.05
N ASP A 150 16.89 -3.82 0.61
CA ASP A 150 15.91 -4.91 0.57
C ASP A 150 15.54 -5.50 1.94
N ARG A 151 15.95 -4.87 3.04
CA ARG A 151 15.56 -5.29 4.38
C ARG A 151 14.09 -5.01 4.61
N VAL A 152 13.38 -6.03 5.11
CA VAL A 152 11.98 -5.92 5.53
C VAL A 152 11.93 -5.64 7.03
N CYS A 153 11.13 -4.67 7.44
CA CYS A 153 10.92 -4.28 8.83
C CYS A 153 9.43 -4.14 9.12
N LEU A 154 8.93 -4.87 10.10
CA LEU A 154 7.57 -4.75 10.62
C LEU A 154 7.51 -3.66 11.69
N ILE A 155 6.44 -2.87 11.65
CA ILE A 155 6.20 -1.77 12.57
C ILE A 155 4.85 -1.91 13.28
N ASP A 156 4.62 -1.07 14.29
CA ASP A 156 3.31 -0.86 14.96
C ASP A 156 2.75 -2.08 15.72
N PHE A 157 3.61 -2.98 16.20
CA PHE A 157 3.23 -4.04 17.13
C PHE A 157 2.51 -3.50 18.36
N GLY A 158 1.54 -4.25 18.87
CA GLY A 158 0.82 -4.02 20.13
C GLY A 158 -0.49 -3.24 19.96
N ILE A 159 -0.69 -2.48 18.88
CA ILE A 159 -1.93 -1.72 18.66
C ILE A 159 -3.11 -2.67 18.40
N GLY A 160 -2.95 -3.62 17.47
CA GLY A 160 -3.98 -4.63 17.18
C GLY A 160 -4.34 -5.48 18.40
N ALA A 161 -3.34 -5.89 19.18
CA ALA A 161 -3.56 -6.65 20.41
C ALA A 161 -4.28 -5.81 21.49
N ALA A 162 -4.01 -4.51 21.57
CA ALA A 162 -4.71 -3.59 22.45
C ALA A 162 -6.19 -3.46 22.07
N VAL A 163 -6.51 -3.31 20.78
CA VAL A 163 -7.88 -3.31 20.26
C VAL A 163 -8.58 -4.63 20.56
N ALA A 164 -7.97 -5.76 20.21
CA ALA A 164 -8.55 -7.09 20.42
C ALA A 164 -8.89 -7.36 21.90
N SER A 165 -8.08 -6.85 22.84
CA SER A 165 -8.27 -7.08 24.28
C SER A 165 -9.20 -6.07 24.94
N SER A 166 -9.33 -4.84 24.43
CA SER A 166 -10.18 -3.79 25.04
C SER A 166 -11.55 -3.71 24.38
N ARG A 167 -11.62 -3.96 23.07
CA ARG A 167 -12.84 -3.82 22.26
C ARG A 167 -13.06 -5.06 21.36
N PRO A 168 -13.31 -6.23 21.96
CA PRO A 168 -13.57 -7.44 21.18
C PRO A 168 -14.82 -7.24 20.30
N GLY A 169 -14.67 -7.54 18.99
CA GLY A 169 -15.74 -7.37 18.00
C GLY A 169 -15.78 -6.01 17.30
N GLU A 170 -14.95 -5.03 17.70
CA GLU A 170 -14.86 -3.72 17.02
C GLU A 170 -13.62 -3.60 16.11
N ALA A 171 -12.88 -4.70 15.90
CA ALA A 171 -11.65 -4.68 15.11
C ALA A 171 -11.87 -4.12 13.69
N THR A 172 -12.96 -4.51 13.01
CA THR A 172 -13.29 -4.04 11.66
C THR A 172 -13.48 -2.52 11.64
N THR A 173 -14.20 -1.96 12.59
CA THR A 173 -14.46 -0.52 12.67
C THR A 173 -13.19 0.28 12.96
N LEU A 174 -12.31 -0.24 13.83
CA LEU A 174 -11.15 0.47 14.33
C LEU A 174 -9.90 0.28 13.48
N LEU A 175 -9.71 -0.91 12.89
CA LEU A 175 -8.51 -1.29 12.14
C LEU A 175 -8.74 -1.38 10.62
N GLY A 176 -10.01 -1.44 10.17
CA GLY A 176 -10.37 -1.77 8.78
C GLY A 176 -10.60 -3.26 8.61
N ASP A 177 -11.11 -3.68 7.46
CA ASP A 177 -11.49 -5.07 7.17
C ASP A 177 -10.61 -5.76 6.13
N GLU A 178 -9.74 -5.00 5.45
CA GLU A 178 -9.03 -5.47 4.26
C GLU A 178 -8.14 -6.70 4.52
N HIS A 179 -7.48 -6.75 5.69
CA HIS A 179 -6.52 -7.81 6.05
C HIS A 179 -6.85 -8.53 7.35
N LEU A 180 -7.98 -8.18 7.99
CA LEU A 180 -8.41 -8.87 9.20
C LEU A 180 -8.84 -10.30 8.91
N ALA A 181 -8.41 -11.21 9.78
CA ALA A 181 -8.84 -12.59 9.70
C ALA A 181 -10.32 -12.73 10.11
N PRO A 182 -11.06 -13.73 9.56
CA PRO A 182 -12.48 -13.93 9.86
C PRO A 182 -12.81 -14.07 11.34
N GLU A 183 -11.93 -14.68 12.14
CA GLU A 183 -12.09 -14.81 13.59
C GLU A 183 -12.04 -13.43 14.29
N GLN A 184 -11.27 -12.46 13.77
CA GLN A 184 -11.22 -11.11 14.33
C GLN A 184 -12.52 -10.36 14.07
N THR A 185 -13.05 -10.45 12.85
CA THR A 185 -14.35 -9.84 12.50
C THR A 185 -15.51 -10.48 13.24
N ALA A 186 -15.40 -11.77 13.56
CA ALA A 186 -16.38 -12.49 14.39
C ALA A 186 -16.23 -12.23 15.89
N GLY A 187 -15.19 -11.49 16.34
CA GLY A 187 -14.89 -11.29 17.76
C GLY A 187 -14.46 -12.54 18.49
N ALA A 188 -13.96 -13.55 17.77
CA ALA A 188 -13.42 -14.80 18.34
C ALA A 188 -11.97 -14.61 18.79
N GLY A 189 -11.44 -15.61 19.50
CA GLY A 189 -10.05 -15.57 19.97
C GLY A 189 -9.05 -15.58 18.82
N SER A 190 -8.03 -14.76 18.92
CA SER A 190 -6.92 -14.65 17.95
C SER A 190 -5.67 -15.35 18.47
N ASP A 191 -4.90 -15.97 17.57
CA ASP A 191 -3.60 -16.58 17.86
C ASP A 191 -2.59 -16.31 16.71
N ALA A 192 -1.44 -16.98 16.73
CA ALA A 192 -0.40 -16.82 15.69
C ALA A 192 -0.91 -17.06 14.25
N ARG A 193 -1.96 -17.85 14.07
CA ARG A 193 -2.56 -18.16 12.76
C ARG A 193 -3.40 -17.00 12.23
N THR A 194 -3.78 -16.07 13.08
CA THR A 194 -4.40 -14.80 12.70
C THR A 194 -3.39 -13.93 11.93
N ASP A 195 -2.15 -13.81 12.41
CA ASP A 195 -1.08 -13.11 11.70
C ASP A 195 -0.65 -13.85 10.42
N VAL A 196 -0.71 -15.18 10.39
CA VAL A 196 -0.51 -15.99 9.16
C VAL A 196 -1.51 -15.58 8.07
N TYR A 197 -2.80 -15.45 8.42
CA TYR A 197 -3.82 -14.99 7.49
C TYR A 197 -3.53 -13.56 7.00
N ALA A 198 -3.19 -12.66 7.91
CA ALA A 198 -2.88 -11.28 7.56
C ALA A 198 -1.73 -11.19 6.54
N VAL A 199 -0.61 -11.88 6.76
CA VAL A 199 0.50 -11.92 5.78
C VAL A 199 0.05 -12.49 4.43
N ALA A 200 -0.76 -13.55 4.42
CA ALA A 200 -1.27 -14.12 3.18
C ALA A 200 -2.17 -13.13 2.42
N SER A 201 -2.98 -12.35 3.15
CA SER A 201 -3.82 -11.29 2.62
C SER A 201 -2.99 -10.15 2.02
N LEU A 202 -1.93 -9.71 2.72
CA LEU A 202 -0.98 -8.72 2.19
C LEU A 202 -0.29 -9.21 0.91
N LEU A 203 0.18 -10.45 0.90
CA LEU A 203 0.85 -11.04 -0.27
C LEU A 203 -0.11 -11.21 -1.44
N PHE A 204 -1.38 -11.55 -1.17
CA PHE A 204 -2.41 -11.59 -2.21
C PHE A 204 -2.56 -10.20 -2.84
N GLU A 205 -2.74 -9.14 -2.04
CA GLU A 205 -2.86 -7.78 -2.55
C GLU A 205 -1.58 -7.30 -3.24
N LEU A 206 -0.41 -7.58 -2.67
CA LEU A 206 0.87 -7.23 -3.27
C LEU A 206 1.07 -7.87 -4.66
N LEU A 207 0.55 -9.08 -4.85
CA LEU A 207 0.62 -9.81 -6.12
C LEU A 207 -0.45 -9.41 -7.12
N THR A 208 -1.65 -9.03 -6.68
CA THR A 208 -2.81 -8.82 -7.56
C THR A 208 -3.19 -7.36 -7.72
N GLY A 209 -2.77 -6.49 -6.80
CA GLY A 209 -3.16 -5.08 -6.74
C GLY A 209 -4.44 -4.83 -5.94
N GLU A 210 -5.11 -5.87 -5.46
CA GLU A 210 -6.36 -5.75 -4.68
C GLU A 210 -6.41 -6.78 -3.53
N PRO A 211 -7.04 -6.45 -2.39
CA PRO A 211 -7.18 -7.38 -1.28
C PRO A 211 -8.04 -8.58 -1.66
N PRO A 212 -7.94 -9.73 -0.94
CA PRO A 212 -8.61 -10.97 -1.33
C PRO A 212 -10.15 -10.90 -1.32
N ARG A 213 -10.77 -10.11 -0.43
CA ARG A 213 -12.24 -9.94 -0.32
C ARG A 213 -13.00 -11.28 -0.34
N GLY A 214 -12.55 -12.25 0.48
CA GLY A 214 -13.11 -13.59 0.53
C GLY A 214 -12.67 -14.54 -0.60
N ARG A 215 -11.82 -14.08 -1.53
CA ARG A 215 -11.16 -14.93 -2.53
C ARG A 215 -9.89 -15.53 -1.96
N THR A 216 -9.67 -16.79 -2.21
CA THR A 216 -8.44 -17.48 -1.79
C THR A 216 -7.51 -17.80 -2.95
N CYS A 217 -7.96 -17.65 -4.19
CA CYS A 217 -7.21 -17.98 -5.40
C CYS A 217 -6.76 -16.69 -6.11
N ALA A 218 -5.49 -16.33 -5.99
CA ALA A 218 -4.89 -15.16 -6.63
C ALA A 218 -4.84 -15.30 -8.16
N ARG A 219 -4.81 -16.53 -8.68
CA ARG A 219 -4.82 -16.81 -10.12
C ARG A 219 -6.13 -16.42 -10.81
N THR A 220 -7.22 -16.21 -10.08
CA THR A 220 -8.46 -15.66 -10.66
C THR A 220 -8.28 -14.22 -11.11
N VAL A 221 -7.37 -13.47 -10.47
CA VAL A 221 -7.04 -12.08 -10.80
C VAL A 221 -5.80 -12.03 -11.70
N ARG A 222 -4.77 -12.83 -11.38
CA ARG A 222 -3.49 -12.87 -12.10
C ARG A 222 -3.19 -14.32 -12.55
N PRO A 223 -3.69 -14.77 -13.72
CA PRO A 223 -3.65 -16.17 -14.14
C PRO A 223 -2.25 -16.79 -14.26
N TYR A 224 -1.24 -15.98 -14.47
CA TYR A 224 0.15 -16.40 -14.69
C TYR A 224 0.96 -16.62 -13.41
N LEU A 225 0.36 -16.44 -12.22
CA LEU A 225 1.04 -16.77 -10.96
C LEU A 225 1.37 -18.27 -10.88
N PRO A 226 2.53 -18.63 -10.28
CA PRO A 226 2.89 -20.02 -10.04
C PRO A 226 1.80 -20.76 -9.28
N ARG A 227 1.40 -21.94 -9.74
CA ARG A 227 0.35 -22.75 -9.10
C ARG A 227 0.70 -23.13 -7.65
N ALA A 228 1.99 -23.35 -7.38
CA ALA A 228 2.46 -23.66 -6.03
C ALA A 228 2.24 -22.47 -5.08
N LEU A 229 2.59 -21.25 -5.53
CA LEU A 229 2.38 -20.02 -4.77
C LEU A 229 0.89 -19.77 -4.49
N ASP A 230 0.04 -19.89 -5.52
CA ASP A 230 -1.41 -19.74 -5.38
C ASP A 230 -2.01 -20.70 -4.35
N ARG A 231 -1.63 -21.99 -4.39
CA ARG A 231 -2.08 -22.98 -3.41
C ARG A 231 -1.59 -22.69 -1.99
N THR A 232 -0.36 -22.20 -1.87
CA THR A 232 0.23 -21.84 -0.57
C THR A 232 -0.53 -20.66 0.05
N LEU A 233 -0.82 -19.61 -0.75
CA LEU A 233 -1.63 -18.49 -0.32
C LEU A 233 -3.07 -18.90 0.01
N ALA A 234 -3.69 -19.71 -0.84
CA ALA A 234 -5.06 -20.20 -0.62
C ALA A 234 -5.20 -20.95 0.71
N ARG A 235 -4.20 -21.76 1.09
CA ARG A 235 -4.18 -22.45 2.39
C ARG A 235 -4.05 -21.46 3.55
N ALA A 236 -3.19 -20.46 3.45
CA ALA A 236 -3.01 -19.48 4.51
C ALA A 236 -4.23 -18.55 4.67
N LEU A 237 -5.00 -18.34 3.59
CA LEU A 237 -6.26 -17.59 3.56
C LEU A 237 -7.50 -18.43 3.90
N ASP A 238 -7.35 -19.69 4.35
CA ASP A 238 -8.52 -20.49 4.72
C ASP A 238 -9.28 -19.78 5.85
N PRO A 239 -10.61 -19.62 5.75
CA PRO A 239 -11.42 -19.02 6.80
C PRO A 239 -11.30 -19.74 8.15
N ASP A 240 -11.08 -21.06 8.13
CA ASP A 240 -10.88 -21.89 9.33
C ASP A 240 -9.40 -21.87 9.74
N PRO A 241 -9.03 -21.29 10.92
CA PRO A 241 -7.65 -21.25 11.40
C PRO A 241 -6.99 -22.63 11.51
N ASP A 242 -7.77 -23.70 11.77
CA ASP A 242 -7.23 -25.06 11.90
C ASP A 242 -6.75 -25.65 10.57
N ARG A 243 -7.17 -25.07 9.45
CA ARG A 243 -6.76 -25.49 8.11
C ARG A 243 -5.57 -24.69 7.57
N ARG A 244 -5.24 -23.57 8.20
CA ARG A 244 -4.08 -22.74 7.84
C ARG A 244 -2.76 -23.45 8.18
N PHE A 245 -1.66 -22.74 8.02
CA PHE A 245 -0.37 -23.15 8.60
C PHE A 245 -0.40 -22.95 10.11
N PRO A 246 0.20 -23.88 10.88
CA PRO A 246 0.13 -23.84 12.35
C PRO A 246 0.86 -22.64 12.95
N ASP A 247 1.86 -22.12 12.27
CA ASP A 247 2.68 -20.98 12.68
C ASP A 247 3.32 -20.27 11.48
N ALA A 248 3.93 -19.12 11.75
CA ALA A 248 4.58 -18.28 10.74
C ALA A 248 5.78 -18.99 10.08
N ARG A 249 6.55 -19.82 10.81
CA ARG A 249 7.69 -20.59 10.24
C ARG A 249 7.24 -21.64 9.23
N ALA A 250 6.16 -22.34 9.54
CA ALA A 250 5.60 -23.34 8.62
C ALA A 250 5.12 -22.66 7.31
N PHE A 251 4.52 -21.49 7.42
CA PHE A 251 4.11 -20.73 6.24
C PHE A 251 5.32 -20.17 5.47
N ALA A 252 6.34 -19.63 6.15
CA ALA A 252 7.56 -19.14 5.52
C ALA A 252 8.26 -20.23 4.69
N ASN A 253 8.40 -21.43 5.24
CA ASN A 253 9.01 -22.57 4.56
C ASN A 253 8.20 -22.98 3.31
N ALA A 254 6.88 -23.07 3.41
CA ALA A 254 6.02 -23.41 2.28
C ALA A 254 6.06 -22.31 1.20
N LEU A 255 6.11 -21.06 1.61
CA LEU A 255 6.18 -19.91 0.72
C LEU A 255 7.52 -19.89 -0.04
N ALA A 256 8.65 -20.06 0.62
CA ALA A 256 9.97 -20.17 0.00
C ALA A 256 10.01 -21.28 -1.06
N SER A 257 9.49 -22.46 -0.72
CA SER A 257 9.46 -23.61 -1.64
C SER A 257 8.51 -23.41 -2.82
N SER A 258 7.59 -22.44 -2.77
CA SER A 258 6.56 -22.25 -3.81
C SER A 258 7.08 -21.61 -5.10
N VAL A 259 8.26 -21.03 -5.09
CA VAL A 259 8.91 -20.40 -6.25
C VAL A 259 10.09 -21.26 -6.76
N GLU A 260 10.69 -22.07 -5.89
CA GLU A 260 11.80 -22.95 -6.27
C GLU A 260 11.37 -24.18 -7.10
N THR A 261 10.07 -24.49 -7.16
CA THR A 261 9.57 -25.79 -7.66
C THR A 261 8.84 -25.70 -9.00
N GLU A 262 9.23 -24.85 -9.94
CA GLU A 262 8.83 -25.05 -11.32
C GLU A 262 10.06 -25.30 -12.22
N PRO A 263 10.40 -26.58 -12.49
CA PRO A 263 10.86 -26.92 -13.81
C PRO A 263 9.70 -26.57 -14.75
N VAL A 264 9.98 -25.83 -15.78
CA VAL A 264 9.04 -25.58 -16.89
C VAL A 264 8.47 -26.93 -17.31
N ASP A 265 7.28 -27.28 -16.79
CA ASP A 265 6.50 -28.38 -17.32
C ASP A 265 5.99 -28.00 -18.71
N ALA A 266 6.87 -28.22 -19.67
CA ALA A 266 6.51 -28.38 -21.07
C ALA A 266 5.85 -29.75 -21.23
N SER A 267 4.69 -29.98 -20.60
CA SER A 267 3.93 -31.20 -20.87
C SER A 267 2.51 -31.07 -20.36
N ASP A 268 1.66 -30.41 -21.13
CA ASP A 268 0.29 -30.87 -21.35
C ASP A 268 -0.24 -30.36 -22.70
N ASP A 269 0.28 -30.92 -23.77
CA ASP A 269 -0.46 -31.12 -25.02
C ASP A 269 -0.03 -32.47 -25.58
N GLY A 270 -0.75 -33.47 -25.13
CA GLY A 270 -0.62 -34.83 -25.58
C GLY A 270 -1.01 -34.97 -27.05
N ARG A 271 -0.11 -35.59 -27.80
CA ARG A 271 -0.33 -36.25 -29.09
C ARG A 271 -0.33 -35.39 -30.34
N ALA A 272 0.80 -35.48 -30.95
CA ALA A 272 1.13 -35.47 -32.35
C ALA A 272 2.25 -34.47 -32.66
N THR A 273 3.46 -34.97 -32.71
CA THR A 273 4.49 -34.62 -33.69
C THR A 273 5.91 -34.84 -33.17
N SER A 274 6.26 -36.07 -32.83
CA SER A 274 7.61 -36.38 -32.35
C SER A 274 8.60 -36.74 -33.45
N LEU A 275 8.30 -36.52 -34.72
CA LEU A 275 9.21 -36.81 -35.86
C LEU A 275 9.82 -35.56 -36.49
N PHE A 276 9.25 -34.36 -36.29
CA PHE A 276 9.76 -33.12 -36.89
C PHE A 276 10.86 -32.42 -36.06
N THR A 277 10.91 -32.66 -34.76
CA THR A 277 11.85 -31.97 -33.86
C THR A 277 13.26 -32.56 -33.87
N TRP A 278 13.45 -33.82 -34.23
CA TRP A 278 14.75 -34.48 -34.23
C TRP A 278 15.57 -34.25 -35.50
N ILE A 279 14.93 -33.88 -36.61
CA ILE A 279 15.61 -33.69 -37.92
C ILE A 279 15.58 -32.22 -38.35
N GLY A 280 14.55 -31.43 -37.97
CA GLY A 280 14.38 -30.04 -38.41
C GLY A 280 15.32 -29.05 -37.72
N VAL A 281 15.51 -29.18 -36.41
CA VAL A 281 16.33 -28.23 -35.61
C VAL A 281 17.83 -28.31 -35.98
N PRO A 282 18.46 -29.50 -36.10
CA PRO A 282 19.86 -29.58 -36.52
C PRO A 282 20.10 -29.05 -37.96
N LEU A 283 19.12 -29.20 -38.86
CA LEU A 283 19.22 -28.69 -40.24
C LEU A 283 19.14 -27.17 -40.31
N VAL A 284 18.29 -26.53 -39.49
CA VAL A 284 18.17 -25.07 -39.39
C VAL A 284 19.44 -24.47 -38.76
N VAL A 285 19.96 -25.09 -37.69
CA VAL A 285 21.21 -24.66 -37.06
C VAL A 285 22.41 -24.81 -37.99
N ALA A 286 22.49 -25.91 -38.74
CA ALA A 286 23.52 -26.09 -39.74
C ALA A 286 23.41 -25.08 -40.89
N GLY A 287 22.19 -24.76 -41.34
CA GLY A 287 21.94 -23.76 -42.37
C GLY A 287 22.36 -22.35 -41.91
N LEU A 288 22.05 -21.96 -40.67
CA LEU A 288 22.46 -20.67 -40.08
C LEU A 288 23.99 -20.60 -39.91
N ALA A 289 24.64 -21.70 -39.51
CA ALA A 289 26.10 -21.74 -39.36
C ALA A 289 26.81 -21.61 -40.73
N ILE A 290 26.30 -22.27 -41.79
CA ILE A 290 26.85 -22.16 -43.16
C ILE A 290 26.64 -20.73 -43.67
N THR A 291 25.49 -20.10 -43.42
CA THR A 291 25.23 -18.73 -43.86
C THR A 291 26.13 -17.72 -43.12
N ALA A 292 26.37 -17.92 -41.82
CA ALA A 292 27.28 -17.09 -41.04
C ALA A 292 28.74 -17.22 -41.51
N ILE A 293 29.20 -18.45 -41.84
CA ILE A 293 30.53 -18.69 -42.37
C ILE A 293 30.67 -18.08 -43.78
N ALA A 294 29.67 -18.21 -44.62
CA ALA A 294 29.68 -17.62 -45.98
C ALA A 294 29.67 -16.07 -45.89
N LEU A 295 28.93 -15.48 -44.96
CA LEU A 295 28.91 -14.04 -44.72
C LEU A 295 30.26 -13.55 -44.16
N GLY A 296 30.87 -14.32 -43.26
CA GLY A 296 32.19 -14.03 -42.69
C GLY A 296 33.31 -14.07 -43.75
N LEU A 297 33.26 -15.06 -44.67
CA LEU A 297 34.20 -15.15 -45.76
C LEU A 297 33.98 -14.08 -46.85
N TRP A 298 32.75 -13.59 -47.00
CA TRP A 298 32.42 -12.49 -47.92
C TRP A 298 32.83 -11.12 -47.33
N MET A 299 32.63 -10.91 -46.03
CA MET A 299 33.09 -9.69 -45.34
C MET A 299 34.60 -9.60 -45.16
N GLY A 300 35.32 -10.74 -45.12
CA GLY A 300 36.78 -10.76 -45.02
C GLY A 300 37.52 -10.28 -46.30
N LYS A 301 36.79 -9.97 -47.40
CA LYS A 301 37.33 -9.36 -48.62
C LYS A 301 37.20 -7.84 -48.69
N LEU A 302 36.61 -7.21 -47.66
CA LEU A 302 36.55 -5.76 -47.56
C LEU A 302 37.63 -5.31 -46.54
N GLU A 303 38.75 -4.79 -47.05
CA GLU A 303 39.76 -4.10 -46.27
C GLU A 303 39.11 -2.81 -45.68
N VAL A 304 38.70 -2.86 -44.42
CA VAL A 304 38.36 -1.67 -43.66
C VAL A 304 39.59 -1.30 -42.84
N GLY A 305 40.40 -0.44 -43.41
CA GLY A 305 41.52 0.17 -42.72
C GLY A 305 41.05 1.19 -41.67
N GLY A 306 41.53 1.05 -40.45
CA GLY A 306 41.48 2.06 -39.41
C GLY A 306 41.03 1.53 -38.02
N PRO A 307 41.76 1.83 -36.93
CA PRO A 307 41.36 1.42 -35.62
C PRO A 307 40.15 2.28 -35.15
N LEU A 308 38.99 1.67 -35.05
CA LEU A 308 37.84 2.25 -34.34
C LEU A 308 38.18 2.29 -32.86
N GLY A 309 38.73 3.46 -32.44
CA GLY A 309 38.77 3.83 -31.03
C GLY A 309 37.34 3.99 -30.48
N ILE A 310 36.81 2.93 -29.90
CA ILE A 310 35.62 3.02 -29.06
C ILE A 310 36.06 3.74 -27.79
N ARG A 311 35.87 5.06 -27.74
CA ARG A 311 35.87 5.82 -26.51
C ARG A 311 34.58 5.44 -25.82
N ALA A 312 34.69 4.67 -24.74
CA ALA A 312 33.59 4.54 -23.79
C ALA A 312 33.20 5.97 -23.32
N ALA A 313 31.98 6.38 -23.60
CA ALA A 313 31.42 7.55 -22.94
C ALA A 313 31.39 7.25 -21.45
N PRO A 314 31.69 8.23 -20.57
CA PRO A 314 31.52 8.05 -19.16
C PRO A 314 30.05 7.67 -18.89
N ASP A 315 29.84 6.61 -18.10
CA ASP A 315 28.54 6.25 -17.59
C ASP A 315 27.95 7.51 -16.92
N GLU A 316 26.94 8.09 -17.55
CA GLU A 316 26.05 9.03 -16.86
C GLU A 316 25.39 8.23 -15.73
N PRO A 317 25.47 8.68 -14.49
CA PRO A 317 24.76 8.00 -13.41
C PRO A 317 23.27 7.99 -13.76
N ALA A 318 22.67 6.83 -13.69
CA ALA A 318 21.23 6.67 -13.87
C ALA A 318 20.52 7.68 -12.96
N PRO A 319 19.46 8.38 -13.43
CA PRO A 319 18.74 9.33 -12.61
C PRO A 319 18.25 8.62 -11.35
N VAL A 320 18.59 9.16 -10.20
CA VAL A 320 18.10 8.67 -8.90
C VAL A 320 16.60 8.96 -8.89
N GLU A 321 15.78 7.93 -9.09
CA GLU A 321 14.34 8.06 -8.94
C GLU A 321 14.03 8.36 -7.48
N THR A 322 13.59 9.59 -7.22
CA THR A 322 13.13 10.00 -5.89
C THR A 322 11.81 9.30 -5.57
N PRO A 323 11.65 8.77 -4.34
CA PRO A 323 10.42 8.10 -3.95
C PRO A 323 9.21 9.06 -4.04
N PRO A 324 8.03 8.56 -4.42
CA PRO A 324 6.82 9.36 -4.47
C PRO A 324 6.43 9.88 -3.07
N VAL A 325 5.86 11.08 -3.03
CA VAL A 325 5.45 11.76 -1.80
C VAL A 325 3.93 11.86 -1.75
N LEU A 326 3.37 11.69 -0.56
CA LEU A 326 1.95 11.91 -0.30
C LEU A 326 1.72 13.37 0.08
N ILE A 327 0.92 14.10 -0.72
CA ILE A 327 0.63 15.51 -0.48
C ILE A 327 -0.86 15.75 -0.24
N ARG A 328 -1.16 16.87 0.42
CA ARG A 328 -2.50 17.45 0.52
C ARG A 328 -2.75 18.38 -0.66
N PRO A 329 -3.99 18.48 -1.15
CA PRO A 329 -4.37 19.61 -1.99
C PRO A 329 -4.25 20.93 -1.19
N VAL A 330 -3.99 22.02 -1.88
CA VAL A 330 -4.01 23.38 -1.28
C VAL A 330 -5.44 23.79 -0.98
N SER A 331 -6.38 23.34 -1.80
CA SER A 331 -7.81 23.53 -1.56
C SER A 331 -8.65 22.46 -2.24
N VAL A 332 -9.83 22.21 -1.67
CA VAL A 332 -10.85 21.30 -2.18
C VAL A 332 -12.13 22.08 -2.43
N GLY A 333 -12.69 21.99 -3.63
CA GLY A 333 -13.97 22.57 -4.00
C GLY A 333 -14.93 21.48 -4.49
N ALA A 334 -16.21 21.59 -4.16
CA ALA A 334 -17.23 20.74 -4.78
C ALA A 334 -17.70 21.38 -6.10
N ILE A 335 -17.94 20.54 -7.12
CA ILE A 335 -18.43 20.98 -8.43
C ILE A 335 -19.63 20.16 -8.88
N ASP A 336 -20.64 20.86 -9.42
CA ASP A 336 -21.79 20.30 -10.12
C ASP A 336 -22.13 21.14 -11.35
N PRO A 337 -21.61 20.80 -12.53
CA PRO A 337 -21.87 21.56 -13.76
C PRO A 337 -23.26 21.35 -14.35
N TYR A 338 -24.10 20.47 -13.78
CA TYR A 338 -25.39 20.07 -14.33
C TYR A 338 -26.61 20.55 -13.52
N ALA A 339 -26.41 21.13 -12.33
CA ALA A 339 -27.47 21.63 -11.47
C ALA A 339 -27.25 23.11 -11.13
N ASP A 340 -27.45 23.50 -9.89
CA ASP A 340 -27.23 24.86 -9.39
C ASP A 340 -25.74 25.21 -9.16
N GLY A 341 -24.85 24.23 -9.36
CA GLY A 341 -23.41 24.37 -9.21
C GLY A 341 -22.91 24.19 -7.77
N ASP A 342 -23.78 23.84 -6.81
CA ASP A 342 -23.41 23.71 -5.41
C ASP A 342 -23.76 22.32 -4.86
N GLU A 343 -22.76 21.44 -4.74
CA GLU A 343 -22.80 20.16 -4.02
C GLU A 343 -22.21 20.34 -2.62
N HIS A 344 -22.80 21.22 -1.80
CA HIS A 344 -22.31 21.58 -0.47
C HIS A 344 -20.84 22.07 -0.48
N SER A 345 -20.52 22.98 -1.40
CA SER A 345 -19.17 23.55 -1.58
C SER A 345 -18.61 24.18 -0.32
N SER A 346 -19.47 24.71 0.56
CA SER A 346 -19.06 25.30 1.86
C SER A 346 -18.37 24.32 2.80
N ASN A 347 -18.61 23.02 2.61
CA ASN A 347 -18.06 21.94 3.44
C ASN A 347 -17.01 21.09 2.71
N ALA A 348 -16.63 21.47 1.49
CA ALA A 348 -15.68 20.68 0.68
C ALA A 348 -14.30 20.51 1.38
N SER A 349 -13.90 21.49 2.19
CA SER A 349 -12.67 21.42 3.00
C SER A 349 -12.66 20.30 4.04
N LEU A 350 -13.82 19.73 4.39
CA LEU A 350 -13.88 18.54 5.28
C LEU A 350 -13.31 17.27 4.61
N ALA A 351 -13.15 17.28 3.28
CA ALA A 351 -12.48 16.18 2.57
C ALA A 351 -10.95 16.28 2.63
N ASP A 352 -10.39 17.28 3.32
CA ASP A 352 -8.94 17.49 3.46
C ASP A 352 -8.56 18.14 4.82
N ASP A 353 -9.41 18.10 5.82
CA ASP A 353 -9.14 18.70 7.13
C ASP A 353 -8.23 17.83 8.01
N GLY A 354 -8.04 16.57 7.64
CA GLY A 354 -7.20 15.60 8.32
C GLY A 354 -7.91 14.86 9.44
N ASP A 355 -9.21 15.01 9.55
CA ASP A 355 -10.04 14.29 10.50
C ASP A 355 -10.93 13.28 9.75
N LEU A 356 -10.70 11.99 9.95
CA LEU A 356 -11.48 10.93 9.30
C LEU A 356 -12.90 10.77 9.91
N GLU A 357 -13.22 11.52 10.96
CA GLU A 357 -14.57 11.56 11.56
C GLU A 357 -15.45 12.64 10.93
N THR A 358 -14.85 13.64 10.32
CA THR A 358 -15.53 14.62 9.48
C THR A 358 -15.57 14.12 8.04
N ALA A 359 -16.56 14.55 7.28
CA ALA A 359 -16.64 14.22 5.88
C ALA A 359 -17.37 15.33 5.10
N TRP A 360 -16.87 15.60 3.91
CA TRP A 360 -17.70 16.25 2.92
C TRP A 360 -18.83 15.31 2.52
N ARG A 361 -20.03 15.85 2.33
CA ARG A 361 -21.26 15.12 1.99
C ARG A 361 -21.90 15.77 0.79
N SER A 362 -22.20 14.98 -0.24
CA SER A 362 -22.99 15.47 -1.36
C SER A 362 -24.43 15.78 -0.94
N GLU A 363 -25.22 16.33 -1.83
CA GLU A 363 -26.66 16.41 -1.65
C GLU A 363 -27.29 15.02 -1.47
N ASN A 364 -28.51 15.00 -0.90
CA ASN A 364 -29.29 13.78 -0.76
C ASN A 364 -30.11 13.47 -2.03
N TYR A 365 -29.99 12.25 -2.52
CA TYR A 365 -30.69 11.72 -3.69
C TYR A 365 -31.79 10.75 -3.24
N PHE A 366 -33.06 11.16 -3.30
CA PHE A 366 -34.18 10.46 -2.67
C PHE A 366 -34.55 9.13 -3.35
N ASP A 367 -34.23 8.93 -4.61
CA ASP A 367 -34.53 7.73 -5.42
C ASP A 367 -33.31 6.83 -5.69
N GLY A 368 -32.12 7.26 -5.22
CA GLY A 368 -30.88 6.54 -5.44
C GLY A 368 -30.27 6.71 -6.84
N GLU A 369 -30.92 7.47 -7.71
CA GLU A 369 -30.42 7.83 -9.03
C GLU A 369 -29.94 9.28 -9.03
N LEU A 370 -28.76 9.54 -9.63
CA LEU A 370 -28.21 10.91 -9.70
C LEU A 370 -29.06 11.84 -10.59
N GLY A 371 -29.78 11.29 -11.58
CA GLY A 371 -30.51 12.08 -12.55
C GLY A 371 -29.63 13.00 -13.44
N LYS A 372 -28.31 12.96 -13.26
CA LYS A 372 -27.27 13.72 -13.95
C LYS A 372 -26.02 12.86 -14.17
N PRO A 373 -25.10 13.23 -15.09
CA PRO A 373 -23.91 12.44 -15.39
C PRO A 373 -22.95 12.27 -14.22
N GLY A 374 -23.00 13.14 -13.20
CA GLY A 374 -22.16 13.10 -12.02
C GLY A 374 -21.96 14.48 -11.41
N PHE A 375 -21.20 14.52 -10.34
CA PHE A 375 -20.72 15.69 -9.60
C PHE A 375 -19.40 15.31 -8.94
N GLY A 376 -18.68 16.21 -8.25
CA GLY A 376 -17.45 15.76 -7.64
C GLY A 376 -16.70 16.80 -6.81
N LEU A 377 -15.48 16.40 -6.44
CA LEU A 377 -14.51 17.23 -5.75
C LEU A 377 -13.38 17.61 -6.69
N LEU A 378 -13.10 18.90 -6.80
CA LEU A 378 -11.96 19.47 -7.50
C LEU A 378 -10.86 19.79 -6.49
N LEU A 379 -9.71 19.18 -6.66
CA LEU A 379 -8.54 19.31 -5.79
C LEU A 379 -7.53 20.22 -6.50
N ASP A 380 -7.20 21.38 -5.92
CA ASP A 380 -6.14 22.29 -6.41
C ASP A 380 -4.83 21.98 -5.67
N LEU A 381 -3.79 21.64 -6.39
CA LEU A 381 -2.46 21.34 -5.85
C LEU A 381 -1.58 22.60 -5.67
N GLY A 382 -2.10 23.75 -6.07
CA GLY A 382 -1.35 25.02 -6.04
C GLY A 382 -0.39 25.19 -7.21
N GLU A 383 0.32 24.12 -7.56
CA GLU A 383 1.25 24.07 -8.69
C GLU A 383 1.09 22.75 -9.47
N ARG A 384 1.80 22.63 -10.58
CA ARG A 384 1.74 21.44 -11.43
C ARG A 384 2.60 20.32 -10.83
N HIS A 385 2.00 19.16 -10.62
CA HIS A 385 2.67 17.94 -10.16
C HIS A 385 2.53 16.80 -11.16
N GLU A 386 3.46 15.85 -11.15
CA GLU A 386 3.28 14.53 -11.76
C GLU A 386 2.53 13.65 -10.74
N VAL A 387 1.23 13.47 -10.98
CA VAL A 387 0.34 12.71 -10.09
C VAL A 387 0.45 11.22 -10.46
N LEU A 388 0.74 10.39 -9.47
CA LEU A 388 0.90 8.94 -9.60
C LEU A 388 -0.31 8.18 -9.05
N GLY A 389 -1.11 8.82 -8.17
CA GLY A 389 -2.29 8.20 -7.61
C GLY A 389 -3.06 9.12 -6.64
N LEU A 390 -4.17 8.58 -6.15
CA LEU A 390 -5.02 9.22 -5.16
C LEU A 390 -5.42 8.21 -4.08
N ARG A 391 -5.46 8.67 -2.83
CA ARG A 391 -6.05 7.96 -1.69
C ARG A 391 -7.31 8.70 -1.26
N LEU A 392 -8.43 7.97 -1.16
CA LEU A 392 -9.72 8.52 -0.75
C LEU A 392 -10.30 7.68 0.38
N TRP A 393 -10.59 8.32 1.51
CA TRP A 393 -11.25 7.72 2.66
C TRP A 393 -12.72 8.09 2.68
N THR A 394 -13.58 7.10 2.92
CA THR A 394 -15.02 7.30 3.07
C THR A 394 -15.58 6.47 4.22
N PRO A 395 -16.48 7.02 5.05
CA PRO A 395 -17.20 6.26 6.06
C PRO A 395 -18.23 5.31 5.44
N HIS A 396 -18.76 5.61 4.24
CA HIS A 396 -19.79 4.84 3.56
C HIS A 396 -19.32 4.41 2.17
N PRO A 397 -18.64 3.25 2.05
CA PRO A 397 -18.12 2.74 0.79
C PRO A 397 -19.23 2.21 -0.13
N GLY A 398 -18.92 2.12 -1.43
CA GLY A 398 -19.81 1.53 -2.44
C GLY A 398 -20.21 2.50 -3.55
N PHE A 399 -20.09 3.83 -3.39
CA PHE A 399 -20.33 4.77 -4.47
C PHE A 399 -19.26 4.64 -5.57
N GLN A 400 -19.63 5.00 -6.80
CA GLN A 400 -18.70 4.95 -7.93
C GLN A 400 -18.16 6.33 -8.24
N PHE A 401 -16.89 6.37 -8.64
CA PHE A 401 -16.22 7.61 -9.04
C PHE A 401 -15.17 7.36 -10.12
N ARG A 402 -14.75 8.42 -10.79
CA ARG A 402 -13.71 8.46 -11.82
C ARG A 402 -12.72 9.58 -11.50
N LEU A 403 -11.52 9.50 -12.04
CA LEU A 403 -10.49 10.50 -11.80
C LEU A 403 -10.04 11.14 -13.11
N ALA A 404 -9.69 12.42 -13.04
CA ALA A 404 -8.97 13.14 -14.10
C ALA A 404 -7.88 14.03 -13.49
N VAL A 405 -6.83 14.32 -14.25
CA VAL A 405 -5.76 15.25 -13.85
C VAL A 405 -5.39 16.16 -15.04
N GLY A 406 -5.21 17.44 -14.78
CA GLY A 406 -4.87 18.41 -15.82
C GLY A 406 -4.64 19.83 -15.28
N ASP A 407 -4.44 20.77 -16.18
CA ASP A 407 -4.18 22.16 -15.84
C ASP A 407 -5.40 23.08 -16.00
N ASP A 408 -6.47 22.61 -16.66
CA ASP A 408 -7.71 23.35 -16.87
C ASP A 408 -8.86 22.63 -16.15
N PRO A 409 -9.40 23.17 -15.05
CA PRO A 409 -10.43 22.55 -14.26
C PRO A 409 -11.74 22.33 -15.06
N ASP A 410 -12.06 23.17 -16.01
CA ASP A 410 -13.30 23.08 -16.79
C ASP A 410 -13.22 21.92 -17.83
N ALA A 411 -12.04 21.57 -18.30
CA ALA A 411 -11.82 20.49 -19.25
C ALA A 411 -11.90 19.09 -18.59
N LEU A 412 -11.59 18.98 -17.28
CA LEU A 412 -11.45 17.69 -16.58
C LEU A 412 -12.72 16.85 -16.59
N VAL A 413 -13.91 17.45 -16.56
CA VAL A 413 -15.20 16.74 -16.58
C VAL A 413 -15.36 15.86 -17.84
N GLY A 414 -14.75 16.28 -18.96
CA GLY A 414 -14.73 15.52 -20.22
C GLY A 414 -13.62 14.46 -20.32
N GLU A 415 -12.65 14.48 -19.43
CA GLU A 415 -11.42 13.67 -19.51
C GLU A 415 -11.32 12.59 -18.43
N VAL A 416 -12.42 12.29 -17.73
CA VAL A 416 -12.44 11.31 -16.64
C VAL A 416 -12.11 9.90 -17.12
N GLY A 417 -11.30 9.19 -16.33
CA GLY A 417 -10.80 7.85 -16.63
C GLY A 417 -11.79 6.72 -16.33
N ALA A 418 -11.26 5.54 -16.02
CA ALA A 418 -12.05 4.37 -15.68
C ALA A 418 -12.84 4.55 -14.37
N GLU A 419 -13.97 3.83 -14.26
CA GLU A 419 -14.83 3.87 -13.08
C GLU A 419 -14.27 3.00 -11.96
N VAL A 420 -14.31 3.52 -10.74
CA VAL A 420 -13.81 2.89 -9.52
C VAL A 420 -14.95 2.82 -8.51
N THR A 421 -15.18 1.67 -7.90
CA THR A 421 -16.08 1.55 -6.75
C THR A 421 -15.34 1.88 -5.47
N SER A 422 -15.85 2.82 -4.67
CA SER A 422 -15.22 3.25 -3.43
C SER A 422 -15.18 2.11 -2.39
N THR A 423 -14.08 2.05 -1.67
CA THR A 423 -13.88 1.25 -0.45
C THR A 423 -13.67 2.19 0.72
N SER A 424 -13.63 1.70 1.96
CA SER A 424 -13.34 2.55 3.14
C SER A 424 -12.06 3.38 2.98
N LEU A 425 -11.09 2.84 2.25
CA LEU A 425 -9.92 3.53 1.74
C LEU A 425 -9.68 3.10 0.30
N SER A 426 -10.11 3.91 -0.65
CA SER A 426 -9.82 3.70 -2.07
C SER A 426 -8.44 4.22 -2.41
N ARG A 427 -7.63 3.38 -3.04
CA ARG A 427 -6.30 3.71 -3.56
C ARG A 427 -6.34 3.53 -5.06
N VAL A 428 -6.23 4.60 -5.78
CA VAL A 428 -6.38 4.60 -7.24
C VAL A 428 -5.11 5.09 -7.88
N SER A 429 -4.49 4.26 -8.71
CA SER A 429 -3.36 4.68 -9.54
C SER A 429 -3.89 5.62 -10.62
N LEU A 430 -3.30 6.80 -10.70
CA LEU A 430 -3.60 7.82 -11.69
C LEU A 430 -2.27 8.35 -12.22
N ARG A 431 -2.02 8.21 -13.52
CA ARG A 431 -0.81 8.76 -14.13
C ARG A 431 -1.16 9.94 -15.00
N GLY A 432 -0.69 11.10 -14.60
CA GLY A 432 -0.89 12.33 -15.34
C GLY A 432 -0.12 13.47 -14.70
N ALA A 433 -0.06 14.62 -15.37
CA ALA A 433 0.59 15.80 -14.85
C ALA A 433 -0.35 17.00 -14.97
N GLY A 434 -0.55 17.70 -13.85
CA GLY A 434 -1.43 18.85 -13.80
C GLY A 434 -1.46 19.50 -12.43
N ARG A 435 -2.10 20.67 -12.38
CA ARG A 435 -2.37 21.39 -11.13
C ARG A 435 -3.66 20.93 -10.46
N TYR A 436 -4.63 20.42 -11.23
CA TYR A 436 -5.93 20.05 -10.71
C TYR A 436 -6.16 18.55 -10.86
N VAL A 437 -6.81 17.96 -9.84
CA VAL A 437 -7.30 16.59 -9.87
C VAL A 437 -8.80 16.60 -9.59
N LEU A 438 -9.58 15.93 -10.43
CA LEU A 438 -11.01 15.79 -10.29
C LEU A 438 -11.36 14.40 -9.80
N VAL A 439 -12.12 14.32 -8.70
CA VAL A 439 -12.82 13.12 -8.23
C VAL A 439 -14.27 13.23 -8.67
N TRP A 440 -14.64 12.55 -9.76
CA TRP A 440 -15.95 12.62 -10.40
C TRP A 440 -16.83 11.48 -9.97
N ILE A 441 -17.86 11.75 -9.16
CA ILE A 441 -18.77 10.76 -8.58
C ILE A 441 -19.91 10.48 -9.54
N THR A 442 -20.14 9.19 -9.85
CA THR A 442 -21.11 8.71 -10.84
C THR A 442 -22.23 7.89 -10.23
N SER A 443 -22.12 7.51 -8.95
CA SER A 443 -23.22 6.89 -8.19
C SER A 443 -23.13 7.23 -6.71
N VAL A 444 -24.20 7.03 -5.97
CA VAL A 444 -24.35 7.30 -4.54
C VAL A 444 -24.79 6.04 -3.80
N VAL A 445 -24.68 6.04 -2.46
CA VAL A 445 -25.03 4.88 -1.62
C VAL A 445 -25.98 5.27 -0.51
N PRO A 446 -26.80 4.33 0.01
CA PRO A 446 -27.56 4.54 1.23
C PRO A 446 -26.64 4.81 2.43
N VAL A 447 -26.97 5.82 3.23
CA VAL A 447 -26.36 6.17 4.51
C VAL A 447 -27.44 6.27 5.55
N ASP A 448 -27.09 6.47 6.84
CA ASP A 448 -28.04 6.40 7.94
C ASP A 448 -29.24 7.36 7.81
N ASP A 449 -29.04 8.52 7.17
CA ASP A 449 -30.04 9.59 7.05
C ASP A 449 -30.32 10.04 5.60
N GLY A 450 -29.98 9.21 4.60
CA GLY A 450 -30.23 9.52 3.18
C GLY A 450 -29.53 8.61 2.19
N ILE A 451 -29.38 9.12 0.97
CA ILE A 451 -28.62 8.46 -0.11
C ILE A 451 -27.69 9.50 -0.69
N ARG A 452 -26.38 9.33 -0.52
CA ARG A 452 -25.36 10.30 -0.96
C ARG A 452 -23.97 9.69 -1.05
N ALA A 453 -23.01 10.46 -1.51
CA ALA A 453 -21.59 10.15 -1.37
C ALA A 453 -20.99 10.95 -0.19
N GLU A 454 -20.10 10.34 0.55
CA GLU A 454 -19.35 10.98 1.63
C GLU A 454 -17.85 10.71 1.46
N VAL A 455 -17.03 11.77 1.59
CA VAL A 455 -15.58 11.70 1.49
C VAL A 455 -14.97 12.34 2.74
N ALA A 456 -14.32 11.52 3.56
CA ALA A 456 -13.69 11.97 4.80
C ALA A 456 -12.32 12.59 4.55
N GLU A 457 -11.54 12.03 3.62
CA GLU A 457 -10.19 12.52 3.37
C GLU A 457 -9.73 12.18 1.95
N VAL A 458 -8.96 13.06 1.32
CA VAL A 458 -8.25 12.81 0.06
C VAL A 458 -6.77 13.17 0.20
N ARG A 459 -5.91 12.34 -0.40
CA ARG A 459 -4.46 12.56 -0.51
C ARG A 459 -4.00 12.18 -1.90
N LEU A 460 -2.99 12.87 -2.37
CA LEU A 460 -2.41 12.64 -3.68
C LEU A 460 -0.99 12.08 -3.56
N VAL A 461 -0.70 11.08 -4.36
CA VAL A 461 0.64 10.52 -4.51
C VAL A 461 1.29 11.22 -5.70
N VAL A 462 2.36 11.96 -5.47
CA VAL A 462 3.06 12.73 -6.52
C VAL A 462 4.54 12.34 -6.57
N ARG A 463 5.17 12.57 -7.73
CA ARG A 463 6.63 12.45 -7.84
C ARG A 463 7.30 13.62 -7.11
N ASN A 464 8.29 13.32 -6.28
CA ASN A 464 9.04 14.36 -5.58
C ASN A 464 9.97 15.07 -6.57
N THR A 465 9.73 16.35 -6.84
CA THR A 465 10.55 17.18 -7.75
C THR A 465 11.60 18.02 -7.03
N ASP A 466 11.56 18.11 -5.70
CA ASP A 466 12.46 18.96 -4.92
C ASP A 466 13.92 18.46 -4.85
N ALA A 467 14.17 17.19 -5.21
CA ALA A 467 15.53 16.62 -5.19
C ALA A 467 16.40 17.05 -6.40
N GLU A 468 15.79 17.53 -7.49
CA GLU A 468 16.56 18.00 -8.65
C GLU A 468 17.15 19.42 -8.45
N ALA A 469 16.64 20.20 -7.51
CA ALA A 469 17.08 21.59 -7.28
C ALA A 469 18.35 21.71 -6.40
N VAL A 470 18.82 20.63 -5.75
CA VAL A 470 19.99 20.64 -4.86
C VAL A 470 21.27 20.14 -5.55
N GLY A 471 21.17 19.65 -6.79
CA GLY A 471 22.29 19.08 -7.57
C GLY A 471 22.76 19.92 -8.77
N ALA A 472 22.31 21.17 -8.93
CA ALA A 472 22.73 22.07 -10.02
C ALA A 472 23.67 23.15 -9.53
#